data_600e64695364c492f3aac54f7d4c6eea
#
_entry.id   600e64695364c492f3aac54f7d4c6eea
#
_cell.length_a   1.000
_cell.length_b   1.000
_cell.length_c   1.000
_cell.angle_alpha   90.00
_cell.angle_beta   90.00
_cell.angle_gamma   90.00
#
_symmetry.space_group_name_H-M   'P 1'
#
loop_
_entity.id
_entity.type
_entity.pdbx_description
1 polymer ?
#
loop_
_entity_poly.entity_id
_entity_poly.type
_entity_poly.pdbx_seq_one_letter_code
_entity_poly.pdbx_strand_id
1 'polypeptide(L)'
;GGAAGGHILTLLERLTVPVITTLHTVLAEPNAEQQRVLSQIIQLSARIVVMAEKGRELLVSIYGAAPGKIEIIPHGIPDVAFVEPDAAKLKLGFAGKTVILTFGLLSPNKGIEVMIDAMLEVLRSRPDAVYVVLGATHPNLVRNQGELYRESLLRRAEELGVAEHVVFLDRFVDRPELLEYISMSDVYVTPYLNQAQMTSGTLAYSFGLGKPVVSTPYWHALELLADGRGILVPFGDSATTGAEIAALLDDEPRRQAMRRRAYAGSRSMTWDRTAERYDGVFEAARRPRPLQISSRIRPIDTAHGERPLPAITLDHLRAMTDDTGLFQHAVHSV
;
A
#
# COMPACT_ATOMS: atom_id res chain seq x y z
N GLY A 1 7.36 4.57 14.92
CA GLY A 1 8.25 5.56 15.53
C GLY A 1 7.99 5.70 17.02
N GLY A 2 8.78 6.46 17.70
CA GLY A 2 8.72 6.66 19.14
C GLY A 2 9.55 5.64 19.92
N ALA A 3 9.39 5.61 21.28
CA ALA A 3 10.19 4.76 22.17
C ALA A 3 10.18 3.26 21.76
N ALA A 4 9.08 2.77 21.22
CA ALA A 4 8.96 1.39 20.70
C ALA A 4 9.89 1.10 19.50
N GLY A 5 10.28 2.11 18.71
CA GLY A 5 11.22 1.93 17.60
C GLY A 5 12.64 1.56 18.01
N GLY A 6 13.03 1.88 19.27
CA GLY A 6 14.34 1.55 19.81
C GLY A 6 14.59 0.05 20.00
N HIS A 7 13.55 -0.74 20.22
CA HIS A 7 13.69 -2.19 20.44
C HIS A 7 14.23 -2.92 19.21
N ILE A 8 13.81 -2.51 18.01
CA ILE A 8 14.30 -3.11 16.77
C ILE A 8 15.81 -2.89 16.60
N LEU A 9 16.33 -1.73 17.00
CA LEU A 9 17.75 -1.42 16.89
C LEU A 9 18.58 -2.37 17.75
N THR A 10 18.17 -2.62 18.99
CA THR A 10 18.85 -3.58 19.88
C THR A 10 18.90 -4.98 19.28
N LEU A 11 17.83 -5.41 18.58
CA LEU A 11 17.83 -6.68 17.85
C LEU A 11 18.81 -6.65 16.69
N LEU A 12 18.75 -5.62 15.84
CA LEU A 12 19.60 -5.51 14.65
C LEU A 12 21.10 -5.45 14.99
N GLU A 13 21.47 -4.76 16.07
CA GLU A 13 22.86 -4.67 16.56
C GLU A 13 23.44 -6.01 16.99
N ARG A 14 22.60 -6.97 17.38
CA ARG A 14 23.01 -8.30 17.84
C ARG A 14 23.06 -9.35 16.74
N LEU A 15 22.50 -9.07 15.58
CA LEU A 15 22.52 -10.00 14.46
C LEU A 15 23.90 -10.03 13.83
N THR A 16 24.45 -11.23 13.68
CA THR A 16 25.75 -11.50 13.02
C THR A 16 25.61 -11.80 11.53
N VAL A 17 24.37 -11.91 11.06
CA VAL A 17 24.03 -12.17 9.65
C VAL A 17 23.67 -10.86 8.93
N PRO A 18 23.85 -10.79 7.60
CA PRO A 18 23.42 -9.61 6.84
C PRO A 18 21.90 -9.36 7.01
N VAL A 19 21.55 -8.14 7.33
CA VAL A 19 20.16 -7.71 7.47
C VAL A 19 19.68 -7.02 6.20
N ILE A 20 18.51 -7.38 5.71
CA ILE A 20 17.81 -6.68 4.63
C ILE A 20 16.54 -6.08 5.21
N THR A 21 16.38 -4.77 5.06
CA THR A 21 15.21 -4.06 5.57
C THR A 21 14.33 -3.60 4.43
N THR A 22 13.06 -4.01 4.43
CA THR A 22 12.04 -3.50 3.52
C THR A 22 11.28 -2.37 4.20
N LEU A 23 11.27 -1.19 3.58
CA LEU A 23 10.62 0.01 4.10
C LEU A 23 9.34 0.29 3.30
N HIS A 24 8.20 0.18 3.96
CA HIS A 24 6.89 0.55 3.39
C HIS A 24 6.61 2.06 3.51
N THR A 25 7.33 2.74 4.40
CA THR A 25 7.21 4.18 4.63
C THR A 25 8.59 4.80 4.85
N VAL A 26 8.87 5.89 4.17
CA VAL A 26 10.01 6.77 4.43
C VAL A 26 9.47 8.17 4.62
N LEU A 27 9.73 8.79 5.78
CA LEU A 27 9.19 10.10 6.10
C LEU A 27 9.98 11.19 5.38
N ALA A 28 9.26 12.13 4.75
CA ALA A 28 9.87 13.32 4.16
C ALA A 28 10.24 14.37 5.20
N GLU A 29 9.49 14.43 6.31
CA GLU A 29 9.68 15.37 7.40
C GLU A 29 9.75 14.60 8.73
N PRO A 30 10.86 13.86 8.98
CA PRO A 30 11.02 13.12 10.23
C PRO A 30 11.31 14.08 11.38
N ASN A 31 10.77 13.80 12.56
CA ASN A 31 11.30 14.41 13.77
C ASN A 31 12.69 13.81 14.12
N ALA A 32 13.40 14.42 15.07
CA ALA A 32 14.77 14.03 15.42
C ALA A 32 14.89 12.53 15.81
N GLU A 33 13.92 12.01 16.55
CA GLU A 33 13.91 10.60 16.97
C GLU A 33 13.63 9.65 15.78
N GLN A 34 12.68 9.98 14.92
CA GLN A 34 12.37 9.23 13.71
C GLN A 34 13.58 9.20 12.77
N GLN A 35 14.24 10.35 12.59
CA GLN A 35 15.45 10.44 11.76
C GLN A 35 16.59 9.60 12.36
N ARG A 36 16.83 9.69 13.67
CA ARG A 36 17.82 8.88 14.37
C ARG A 36 17.59 7.39 14.17
N VAL A 37 16.36 6.91 14.44
CA VAL A 37 16.02 5.50 14.35
C VAL A 37 16.18 4.98 12.92
N LEU A 38 15.63 5.68 11.92
CA LEU A 38 15.73 5.22 10.54
C LEU A 38 17.18 5.27 10.03
N SER A 39 17.96 6.29 10.40
CA SER A 39 19.38 6.36 10.03
C SER A 39 20.17 5.18 10.61
N GLN A 40 19.89 4.75 11.84
CA GLN A 40 20.52 3.58 12.45
C GLN A 40 20.08 2.28 11.75
N ILE A 41 18.81 2.12 11.42
CA ILE A 41 18.33 0.98 10.62
C ILE A 41 19.08 0.93 9.28
N ILE A 42 19.23 2.07 8.61
CA ILE A 42 19.97 2.18 7.35
C ILE A 42 21.43 1.74 7.53
N GLN A 43 22.08 2.15 8.59
CA GLN A 43 23.48 1.77 8.86
C GLN A 43 23.61 0.26 9.10
N LEU A 44 22.73 -0.31 9.93
CA LEU A 44 22.77 -1.73 10.33
C LEU A 44 22.33 -2.68 9.21
N SER A 45 21.56 -2.21 8.23
CA SER A 45 21.11 -3.03 7.11
C SER A 45 22.23 -3.23 6.09
N ALA A 46 22.39 -4.43 5.56
CA ALA A 46 23.26 -4.73 4.42
C ALA A 46 22.68 -4.18 3.11
N ARG A 47 21.37 -4.29 2.95
CA ARG A 47 20.57 -3.78 1.83
C ARG A 47 19.25 -3.20 2.36
N ILE A 48 18.68 -2.28 1.61
CA ILE A 48 17.38 -1.67 1.88
C ILE A 48 16.52 -1.86 0.64
N VAL A 49 15.29 -2.29 0.85
CA VAL A 49 14.30 -2.40 -0.20
C VAL A 49 13.22 -1.34 0.01
N VAL A 50 12.87 -0.63 -1.04
CA VAL A 50 11.71 0.26 -1.12
C VAL A 50 10.86 -0.14 -2.32
N MET A 51 9.59 0.27 -2.35
CA MET A 51 8.64 -0.15 -3.39
C MET A 51 8.41 0.91 -4.47
N ALA A 52 9.00 2.11 -4.32
CA ALA A 52 8.83 3.25 -5.20
C ALA A 52 10.13 4.05 -5.30
N GLU A 53 10.35 4.73 -6.44
CA GLU A 53 11.50 5.62 -6.64
C GLU A 53 11.53 6.75 -5.62
N LYS A 54 10.36 7.28 -5.24
CA LYS A 54 10.26 8.30 -4.21
C LYS A 54 10.86 7.86 -2.88
N GLY A 55 10.72 6.57 -2.53
CA GLY A 55 11.35 6.01 -1.34
C GLY A 55 12.89 6.06 -1.41
N ARG A 56 13.47 5.74 -2.57
CA ARG A 56 14.92 5.85 -2.80
C ARG A 56 15.40 7.30 -2.73
N GLU A 57 14.67 8.20 -3.40
CA GLU A 57 14.98 9.64 -3.39
C GLU A 57 15.05 10.18 -1.95
N LEU A 58 14.04 9.89 -1.12
CA LEU A 58 13.97 10.33 0.26
C LEU A 58 15.10 9.72 1.12
N LEU A 59 15.40 8.43 0.94
CA LEU A 59 16.49 7.77 1.66
C LEU A 59 17.85 8.41 1.35
N VAL A 60 18.09 8.78 0.11
CA VAL A 60 19.34 9.43 -0.30
C VAL A 60 19.38 10.86 0.19
N SER A 61 18.34 11.65 -0.07
CA SER A 61 18.35 13.10 0.16
C SER A 61 18.24 13.48 1.63
N ILE A 62 17.42 12.76 2.41
CA ILE A 62 17.12 13.12 3.81
C ILE A 62 17.97 12.31 4.77
N TYR A 63 18.17 11.03 4.50
CA TYR A 63 18.84 10.11 5.43
C TYR A 63 20.28 9.78 5.03
N GLY A 64 20.78 10.32 3.89
CA GLY A 64 22.15 10.11 3.43
C GLY A 64 22.50 8.66 3.08
N ALA A 65 21.50 7.84 2.75
CA ALA A 65 21.73 6.46 2.38
C ALA A 65 22.51 6.35 1.06
N ALA A 66 23.52 5.47 1.01
CA ALA A 66 24.25 5.23 -0.22
C ALA A 66 23.34 4.61 -1.30
N PRO A 67 23.25 5.20 -2.51
CA PRO A 67 22.36 4.70 -3.56
C PRO A 67 22.52 3.20 -3.86
N GLY A 68 23.76 2.71 -3.88
CA GLY A 68 24.07 1.28 -4.13
C GLY A 68 23.67 0.31 -3.00
N LYS A 69 23.10 0.82 -1.91
CA LYS A 69 22.54 0.04 -0.80
C LYS A 69 21.02 -0.17 -0.96
N ILE A 70 20.39 0.60 -1.85
CA ILE A 70 18.93 0.68 -1.98
C ILE A 70 18.51 -0.05 -3.26
N GLU A 71 17.59 -0.98 -3.11
CA GLU A 71 16.94 -1.69 -4.20
C GLU A 71 15.46 -1.29 -4.26
N ILE A 72 14.93 -1.15 -5.48
CA ILE A 72 13.51 -0.87 -5.66
C ILE A 72 12.86 -2.16 -6.13
N ILE A 73 12.01 -2.73 -5.29
CA ILE A 73 11.21 -3.90 -5.62
C ILE A 73 9.75 -3.50 -5.48
N PRO A 74 9.00 -3.37 -6.58
CA PRO A 74 7.59 -3.00 -6.52
C PRO A 74 6.77 -3.96 -5.65
N HIS A 75 5.63 -3.47 -5.16
CA HIS A 75 4.71 -4.30 -4.40
C HIS A 75 4.27 -5.51 -5.22
N GLY A 76 4.39 -6.72 -4.67
CA GLY A 76 3.98 -7.95 -5.32
C GLY A 76 2.47 -8.00 -5.60
N ILE A 77 2.09 -8.61 -6.69
CA ILE A 77 0.70 -8.83 -7.09
C ILE A 77 0.44 -10.30 -7.41
N PRO A 78 -0.81 -10.79 -7.28
CA PRO A 78 -1.18 -12.11 -7.77
C PRO A 78 -1.01 -12.21 -9.29
N ASP A 79 -0.52 -13.34 -9.77
CA ASP A 79 -0.53 -13.65 -11.20
C ASP A 79 -1.88 -14.26 -11.57
N VAL A 80 -2.75 -13.44 -12.17
CA VAL A 80 -4.11 -13.82 -12.58
C VAL A 80 -4.32 -13.45 -14.03
N ALA A 81 -5.20 -14.18 -14.70
CA ALA A 81 -5.57 -13.90 -16.08
C ALA A 81 -6.25 -12.53 -16.21
N PHE A 82 -6.07 -11.90 -17.38
CA PHE A 82 -6.84 -10.72 -17.76
C PHE A 82 -8.28 -11.14 -18.08
N VAL A 83 -9.26 -10.67 -17.31
CA VAL A 83 -10.65 -11.08 -17.42
C VAL A 83 -11.59 -9.89 -17.54
N GLU A 84 -12.74 -10.12 -18.19
CA GLU A 84 -13.83 -9.14 -18.23
C GLU A 84 -14.63 -9.19 -16.92
N PRO A 85 -15.27 -8.08 -16.50
CA PRO A 85 -15.95 -7.98 -15.20
C PRO A 85 -17.22 -8.83 -15.05
N ASP A 86 -17.90 -9.15 -16.16
CA ASP A 86 -19.28 -9.64 -16.15
C ASP A 86 -19.48 -10.95 -15.39
N ALA A 87 -18.56 -11.90 -15.53
CA ALA A 87 -18.65 -13.18 -14.82
C ALA A 87 -18.56 -12.99 -13.29
N ALA A 88 -17.68 -12.11 -12.82
CA ALA A 88 -17.56 -11.81 -11.41
C ALA A 88 -18.75 -10.98 -10.90
N LYS A 89 -19.26 -10.04 -11.70
CA LYS A 89 -20.50 -9.31 -11.37
C LYS A 89 -21.68 -10.25 -11.18
N LEU A 90 -21.87 -11.21 -12.10
CA LEU A 90 -22.95 -12.20 -11.99
C LEU A 90 -22.82 -13.01 -10.69
N LYS A 91 -21.61 -13.49 -10.39
CA LYS A 91 -21.32 -14.29 -9.19
C LYS A 91 -21.59 -13.53 -7.90
N LEU A 92 -21.24 -12.24 -7.87
CA LEU A 92 -21.32 -11.39 -6.67
C LEU A 92 -22.63 -10.61 -6.55
N GLY A 93 -23.60 -10.81 -7.47
CA GLY A 93 -24.92 -10.18 -7.42
C GLY A 93 -24.97 -8.76 -7.98
N PHE A 94 -23.98 -8.35 -8.78
CA PHE A 94 -23.91 -7.03 -9.43
C PHE A 94 -24.14 -7.08 -10.94
N ALA A 95 -24.82 -8.13 -11.44
CA ALA A 95 -25.15 -8.24 -12.85
C ALA A 95 -25.92 -7.01 -13.35
N GLY A 96 -25.54 -6.46 -14.50
CA GLY A 96 -26.18 -5.28 -15.09
C GLY A 96 -25.83 -3.95 -14.40
N LYS A 97 -24.96 -3.95 -13.38
CA LYS A 97 -24.49 -2.73 -12.72
C LYS A 97 -23.14 -2.28 -13.28
N THR A 98 -22.94 -0.97 -13.29
CA THR A 98 -21.61 -0.36 -13.45
C THR A 98 -20.97 -0.25 -12.07
N VAL A 99 -19.87 -0.98 -11.82
CA VAL A 99 -19.28 -1.11 -10.49
C VAL A 99 -18.03 -0.26 -10.34
N ILE A 100 -18.06 0.69 -9.41
CA ILE A 100 -16.91 1.45 -8.94
C ILE A 100 -16.50 0.84 -7.59
N LEU A 101 -15.21 0.54 -7.40
CA LEU A 101 -14.72 -0.16 -6.22
C LEU A 101 -13.64 0.64 -5.49
N THR A 102 -13.75 0.69 -4.17
CA THR A 102 -12.63 0.96 -3.23
C THR A 102 -12.58 -0.16 -2.22
N PHE A 103 -11.39 -0.65 -1.87
CA PHE A 103 -11.25 -1.66 -0.82
C PHE A 103 -10.08 -1.38 0.13
N GLY A 104 -10.15 -2.00 1.31
CA GLY A 104 -9.17 -1.92 2.39
C GLY A 104 -9.78 -1.37 3.67
N LEU A 105 -8.99 -1.24 4.73
CA LEU A 105 -9.47 -0.72 6.01
C LEU A 105 -9.91 0.74 5.87
N LEU A 106 -11.13 1.03 6.31
CA LEU A 106 -11.71 2.37 6.22
C LEU A 106 -11.08 3.31 7.25
N SER A 107 -10.67 4.48 6.78
CA SER A 107 -10.18 5.58 7.62
C SER A 107 -10.34 6.91 6.88
N PRO A 108 -10.35 8.06 7.58
CA PRO A 108 -10.49 9.38 6.94
C PRO A 108 -9.47 9.64 5.81
N ASN A 109 -8.24 9.11 5.94
CA ASN A 109 -7.23 9.26 4.90
C ASN A 109 -7.57 8.54 3.58
N LYS A 110 -8.60 7.68 3.56
CA LYS A 110 -9.03 6.98 2.35
C LYS A 110 -9.91 7.83 1.44
N GLY A 111 -10.48 8.96 1.96
CA GLY A 111 -11.27 9.88 1.17
C GLY A 111 -12.56 9.27 0.61
N ILE A 112 -13.14 8.29 1.31
CA ILE A 112 -14.39 7.63 0.88
C ILE A 112 -15.51 8.64 0.68
N GLU A 113 -15.57 9.66 1.56
CA GLU A 113 -16.50 10.78 1.48
C GLU A 113 -16.41 11.53 0.14
N VAL A 114 -15.20 11.72 -0.39
CA VAL A 114 -14.98 12.39 -1.68
C VAL A 114 -15.60 11.58 -2.82
N MET A 115 -15.52 10.25 -2.75
CA MET A 115 -16.11 9.40 -3.78
C MET A 115 -17.63 9.32 -3.63
N ILE A 116 -18.18 9.35 -2.41
CA ILE A 116 -19.64 9.44 -2.19
C ILE A 116 -20.19 10.72 -2.83
N ASP A 117 -19.51 11.86 -2.65
CA ASP A 117 -19.89 13.12 -3.29
C ASP A 117 -19.78 13.04 -4.82
N ALA A 118 -18.74 12.40 -5.33
CA ALA A 118 -18.51 12.21 -6.76
C ALA A 118 -19.63 11.39 -7.44
N MET A 119 -20.35 10.54 -6.68
CA MET A 119 -21.47 9.76 -7.21
C MET A 119 -22.59 10.64 -7.78
N LEU A 120 -22.78 11.87 -7.28
CA LEU A 120 -23.76 12.80 -7.84
C LEU A 120 -23.50 13.09 -9.32
N GLU A 121 -22.24 13.23 -9.71
CA GLU A 121 -21.87 13.47 -11.11
C GLU A 121 -21.93 12.18 -11.94
N VAL A 122 -21.42 11.08 -11.40
CA VAL A 122 -21.45 9.76 -12.07
C VAL A 122 -22.87 9.34 -12.42
N LEU A 123 -23.81 9.48 -11.47
CA LEU A 123 -25.21 9.04 -11.64
C LEU A 123 -25.99 9.83 -12.69
N ARG A 124 -25.53 11.01 -13.11
CA ARG A 124 -26.16 11.77 -14.20
C ARG A 124 -26.07 11.06 -15.53
N SER A 125 -24.94 10.39 -15.81
CA SER A 125 -24.73 9.64 -17.07
C SER A 125 -24.88 8.14 -16.88
N ARG A 126 -24.68 7.63 -15.67
CA ARG A 126 -24.71 6.20 -15.32
C ARG A 126 -25.64 5.91 -14.14
N PRO A 127 -26.95 5.94 -14.33
CA PRO A 127 -27.91 5.70 -13.24
C PRO A 127 -27.87 4.24 -12.72
N ASP A 128 -27.24 3.33 -13.43
CA ASP A 128 -26.96 1.95 -13.04
C ASP A 128 -25.69 1.81 -12.17
N ALA A 129 -24.91 2.89 -11.99
CA ALA A 129 -23.67 2.84 -11.26
C ALA A 129 -23.88 2.58 -9.77
N VAL A 130 -23.00 1.75 -9.21
CA VAL A 130 -22.89 1.50 -7.77
C VAL A 130 -21.45 1.66 -7.31
N TYR A 131 -21.27 2.34 -6.17
CA TYR A 131 -19.99 2.45 -5.49
C TYR A 131 -19.91 1.40 -4.39
N VAL A 132 -19.02 0.44 -4.53
CA VAL A 132 -18.78 -0.63 -3.55
C VAL A 132 -17.58 -0.27 -2.69
N VAL A 133 -17.80 -0.18 -1.39
CA VAL A 133 -16.77 0.04 -0.37
C VAL A 133 -16.56 -1.27 0.37
N LEU A 134 -15.48 -1.97 0.05
CA LEU A 134 -15.17 -3.29 0.62
C LEU A 134 -14.11 -3.17 1.72
N GLY A 135 -14.49 -3.42 2.95
CA GLY A 135 -13.57 -3.47 4.10
C GLY A 135 -14.19 -2.94 5.38
N ALA A 136 -13.66 -3.42 6.50
CA ALA A 136 -14.05 -2.98 7.83
C ALA A 136 -13.38 -1.66 8.19
N THR A 137 -13.91 -0.98 9.21
CA THR A 137 -13.28 0.20 9.79
C THR A 137 -11.94 -0.16 10.43
N HIS A 138 -10.94 0.71 10.26
CA HIS A 138 -9.60 0.48 10.79
C HIS A 138 -9.63 0.21 12.29
N PRO A 139 -8.99 -0.87 12.82
CA PRO A 139 -9.11 -1.27 14.22
C PRO A 139 -8.76 -0.18 15.24
N ASN A 140 -7.81 0.69 14.91
CA ASN A 140 -7.48 1.82 15.79
C ASN A 140 -8.61 2.85 15.87
N LEU A 141 -9.36 3.08 14.77
CA LEU A 141 -10.54 3.94 14.81
C LEU A 141 -11.65 3.31 15.64
N VAL A 142 -11.92 2.01 15.41
CA VAL A 142 -12.93 1.26 16.19
C VAL A 142 -12.62 1.33 17.69
N ARG A 143 -11.35 1.14 18.08
CA ARG A 143 -10.92 1.21 19.49
C ARG A 143 -11.13 2.59 20.09
N ASN A 144 -10.90 3.66 19.33
CA ASN A 144 -10.92 5.03 19.85
C ASN A 144 -12.27 5.71 19.70
N GLN A 145 -13.06 5.37 18.69
CA GLN A 145 -14.26 6.08 18.27
C GLN A 145 -15.43 5.16 17.87
N GLY A 146 -15.28 3.84 17.98
CA GLY A 146 -16.28 2.91 17.46
C GLY A 146 -16.40 3.03 15.93
N GLU A 147 -17.62 2.91 15.43
CA GLU A 147 -17.93 2.96 14.00
C GLU A 147 -18.33 4.37 13.50
N LEU A 148 -18.05 5.42 14.27
CA LEU A 148 -18.46 6.79 13.95
C LEU A 148 -18.06 7.24 12.55
N TYR A 149 -16.87 6.84 12.07
CA TYR A 149 -16.43 7.19 10.73
C TYR A 149 -17.34 6.53 9.67
N ARG A 150 -17.58 5.23 9.75
CA ARG A 150 -18.45 4.53 8.81
C ARG A 150 -19.90 5.04 8.87
N GLU A 151 -20.41 5.29 10.05
CA GLU A 151 -21.74 5.89 10.25
C GLU A 151 -21.85 7.28 9.62
N SER A 152 -20.77 8.08 9.68
CA SER A 152 -20.73 9.38 9.01
C SER A 152 -20.79 9.27 7.50
N LEU A 153 -20.16 8.22 6.91
CA LEU A 153 -20.21 7.95 5.48
C LEU A 153 -21.59 7.50 5.02
N LEU A 154 -22.26 6.64 5.79
CA LEU A 154 -23.63 6.21 5.53
C LEU A 154 -24.59 7.42 5.54
N ARG A 155 -24.51 8.24 6.59
CA ARG A 155 -25.31 9.46 6.70
C ARG A 155 -25.07 10.42 5.53
N ARG A 156 -23.81 10.59 5.11
CA ARG A 156 -23.48 11.42 3.95
C ARG A 156 -24.15 10.92 2.68
N ALA A 157 -24.15 9.61 2.45
CA ALA A 157 -24.81 9.02 1.29
C ALA A 157 -26.34 9.25 1.33
N GLU A 158 -26.96 9.18 2.50
CA GLU A 158 -28.38 9.48 2.71
C GLU A 158 -28.69 10.97 2.46
N GLU A 159 -27.91 11.88 3.04
CA GLU A 159 -28.06 13.34 2.89
C GLU A 159 -27.94 13.78 1.42
N LEU A 160 -27.10 13.12 0.64
CA LEU A 160 -26.93 13.38 -0.79
C LEU A 160 -27.94 12.63 -1.68
N GLY A 161 -28.78 11.76 -1.12
CA GLY A 161 -29.74 10.97 -1.87
C GLY A 161 -29.13 9.89 -2.77
N VAL A 162 -27.91 9.44 -2.46
CA VAL A 162 -27.19 8.42 -3.22
C VAL A 162 -27.04 7.09 -2.45
N ALA A 163 -27.71 6.92 -1.32
CA ALA A 163 -27.55 5.75 -0.45
C ALA A 163 -27.82 4.42 -1.15
N GLU A 164 -28.78 4.34 -2.06
CA GLU A 164 -29.07 3.11 -2.84
C GLU A 164 -27.97 2.75 -3.86
N HIS A 165 -27.06 3.71 -4.11
CA HIS A 165 -25.94 3.55 -5.03
C HIS A 165 -24.60 3.35 -4.31
N VAL A 166 -24.58 3.31 -2.97
CA VAL A 166 -23.35 3.08 -2.17
C VAL A 166 -23.51 1.82 -1.33
N VAL A 167 -22.72 0.82 -1.63
CA VAL A 167 -22.78 -0.50 -0.98
C VAL A 167 -21.57 -0.67 -0.07
N PHE A 168 -21.80 -0.67 1.24
CA PHE A 168 -20.77 -0.97 2.23
C PHE A 168 -20.74 -2.47 2.53
N LEU A 169 -19.60 -3.10 2.27
CA LEU A 169 -19.33 -4.49 2.64
C LEU A 169 -18.36 -4.48 3.84
N ASP A 170 -18.93 -4.36 5.03
CA ASP A 170 -18.21 -4.22 6.31
C ASP A 170 -17.65 -5.56 6.75
N ARG A 171 -16.69 -6.08 6.02
CA ARG A 171 -16.05 -7.34 6.32
C ARG A 171 -14.66 -7.45 5.71
N PHE A 172 -13.83 -8.25 6.34
CA PHE A 172 -12.58 -8.70 5.77
C PHE A 172 -12.86 -9.93 4.90
N VAL A 173 -12.31 -9.94 3.69
CA VAL A 173 -12.44 -11.07 2.77
C VAL A 173 -11.09 -11.73 2.56
N ASP A 174 -11.08 -13.03 2.27
CA ASP A 174 -9.87 -13.73 1.91
C ASP A 174 -9.35 -13.32 0.51
N ARG A 175 -8.14 -13.73 0.18
CA ARG A 175 -7.53 -13.34 -1.09
C ARG A 175 -8.32 -13.82 -2.33
N PRO A 176 -8.82 -15.07 -2.43
CA PRO A 176 -9.64 -15.50 -3.55
C PRO A 176 -10.88 -14.63 -3.75
N GLU A 177 -11.62 -14.36 -2.68
CA GLU A 177 -12.82 -13.53 -2.72
C GLU A 177 -12.48 -12.07 -3.08
N LEU A 178 -11.38 -11.53 -2.54
CA LEU A 178 -10.89 -10.19 -2.89
C LEU A 178 -10.62 -10.06 -4.39
N LEU A 179 -9.99 -11.06 -5.00
CA LEU A 179 -9.71 -11.04 -6.43
C LEU A 179 -10.99 -11.04 -7.27
N GLU A 180 -12.06 -11.69 -6.81
CA GLU A 180 -13.36 -11.63 -7.46
C GLU A 180 -13.98 -10.23 -7.35
N TYR A 181 -13.93 -9.58 -6.16
CA TYR A 181 -14.40 -8.20 -6.00
C TYR A 181 -13.61 -7.23 -6.88
N ILE A 182 -12.28 -7.37 -6.95
CA ILE A 182 -11.50 -6.55 -7.86
C ILE A 182 -11.89 -6.85 -9.31
N SER A 183 -12.06 -8.13 -9.68
CA SER A 183 -12.41 -8.54 -11.05
C SER A 183 -13.75 -7.98 -11.50
N MET A 184 -14.77 -7.87 -10.64
CA MET A 184 -16.07 -7.32 -11.00
C MET A 184 -16.08 -5.81 -11.27
N SER A 185 -15.07 -5.06 -10.80
CA SER A 185 -15.08 -3.60 -10.91
C SER A 185 -14.83 -3.13 -12.35
N ASP A 186 -15.58 -2.12 -12.78
CA ASP A 186 -15.36 -1.38 -14.03
C ASP A 186 -14.31 -0.29 -13.86
N VAL A 187 -14.30 0.34 -12.67
CA VAL A 187 -13.32 1.35 -12.27
C VAL A 187 -12.92 1.10 -10.82
N TYR A 188 -11.64 1.16 -10.54
CA TYR A 188 -11.10 1.16 -9.19
C TYR A 188 -10.69 2.57 -8.79
N VAL A 189 -11.08 3.02 -7.57
CA VAL A 189 -10.83 4.38 -7.12
C VAL A 189 -10.03 4.39 -5.83
N THR A 190 -8.98 5.22 -5.77
CA THR A 190 -8.23 5.52 -4.54
C THR A 190 -8.18 7.03 -4.31
N PRO A 191 -9.22 7.63 -3.72
CA PRO A 191 -9.31 9.06 -3.52
C PRO A 191 -8.59 9.50 -2.23
N TYR A 192 -7.42 8.92 -1.97
CA TYR A 192 -6.66 9.11 -0.73
C TYR A 192 -6.29 10.58 -0.53
N LEU A 193 -6.31 11.04 0.72
CA LEU A 193 -6.06 12.44 1.06
C LEU A 193 -4.59 12.71 1.47
N ASN A 194 -3.81 11.67 1.70
CA ASN A 194 -2.41 11.80 2.10
C ASN A 194 -1.47 11.64 0.91
N GLN A 195 -0.83 12.71 0.49
CA GLN A 195 0.16 12.71 -0.59
C GLN A 195 1.35 11.79 -0.30
N ALA A 196 1.76 11.66 0.96
CA ALA A 196 2.94 10.89 1.37
C ALA A 196 2.71 9.36 1.43
N GLN A 197 1.64 8.85 0.81
CA GLN A 197 1.41 7.41 0.69
C GLN A 197 2.41 6.81 -0.29
N MET A 198 3.49 6.23 0.24
CA MET A 198 4.61 5.70 -0.55
C MET A 198 4.32 4.31 -1.14
N THR A 199 3.44 3.54 -0.52
CA THR A 199 3.06 2.20 -0.96
C THR A 199 1.58 1.98 -0.74
N SER A 200 0.89 1.43 -1.73
CA SER A 200 -0.52 1.03 -1.64
C SER A 200 -0.69 -0.35 -2.26
N GLY A 201 -0.91 -1.36 -1.42
CA GLY A 201 -1.19 -2.73 -1.86
C GLY A 201 -2.49 -2.83 -2.64
N THR A 202 -3.51 -2.05 -2.23
CA THR A 202 -4.81 -2.03 -2.90
C THR A 202 -4.71 -1.48 -4.32
N LEU A 203 -3.93 -0.41 -4.52
CA LEU A 203 -3.62 0.11 -5.85
C LEU A 203 -2.84 -0.90 -6.69
N ALA A 204 -1.79 -1.51 -6.11
CA ALA A 204 -0.98 -2.50 -6.82
C ALA A 204 -1.81 -3.68 -7.32
N TYR A 205 -2.71 -4.22 -6.48
CA TYR A 205 -3.58 -5.34 -6.86
C TYR A 205 -4.56 -4.96 -7.97
N SER A 206 -5.25 -3.83 -7.84
CA SER A 206 -6.19 -3.37 -8.88
C SER A 206 -5.50 -3.09 -10.21
N PHE A 207 -4.34 -2.44 -10.16
CA PHE A 207 -3.48 -2.23 -11.32
C PHE A 207 -3.03 -3.57 -11.93
N GLY A 208 -2.64 -4.52 -11.07
CA GLY A 208 -2.21 -5.87 -11.44
C GLY A 208 -3.28 -6.71 -12.16
N LEU A 209 -4.54 -6.51 -11.80
CA LEU A 209 -5.68 -7.16 -12.45
C LEU A 209 -6.15 -6.39 -13.70
N GLY A 210 -5.45 -5.35 -14.11
CA GLY A 210 -5.80 -4.56 -15.30
C GLY A 210 -7.09 -3.76 -15.09
N LYS A 211 -7.31 -3.22 -13.90
CA LYS A 211 -8.45 -2.33 -13.67
C LYS A 211 -8.13 -0.91 -14.10
N PRO A 212 -9.08 -0.19 -14.73
CA PRO A 212 -8.94 1.24 -14.89
C PRO A 212 -8.91 1.87 -13.51
N VAL A 213 -7.92 2.73 -13.26
CA VAL A 213 -7.73 3.36 -11.95
C VAL A 213 -7.92 4.86 -12.06
N VAL A 214 -8.76 5.43 -11.17
CA VAL A 214 -8.82 6.86 -10.89
C VAL A 214 -8.29 7.08 -9.48
N SER A 215 -7.32 7.97 -9.31
CA SER A 215 -6.59 8.14 -8.06
C SER A 215 -6.21 9.59 -7.82
N THR A 216 -6.08 9.98 -6.56
CA THR A 216 -5.35 11.19 -6.20
C THR A 216 -3.85 11.00 -6.42
N PRO A 217 -3.07 12.09 -6.62
CA PRO A 217 -1.65 12.00 -6.99
C PRO A 217 -0.74 11.78 -5.76
N TYR A 218 -1.03 10.77 -4.93
CA TYR A 218 -0.07 10.37 -3.91
C TYR A 218 1.14 9.65 -4.55
N TRP A 219 2.26 9.60 -3.86
CA TRP A 219 3.54 9.20 -4.43
C TRP A 219 3.50 7.87 -5.20
N HIS A 220 2.92 6.83 -4.62
CA HIS A 220 2.82 5.54 -5.33
C HIS A 220 1.93 5.62 -6.58
N ALA A 221 0.83 6.38 -6.51
CA ALA A 221 -0.06 6.54 -7.65
C ALA A 221 0.60 7.33 -8.78
N LEU A 222 1.36 8.39 -8.46
CA LEU A 222 2.12 9.15 -9.45
C LEU A 222 3.06 8.26 -10.28
N GLU A 223 3.76 7.32 -9.63
CA GLU A 223 4.69 6.42 -10.32
C GLU A 223 3.95 5.30 -11.07
N LEU A 224 3.01 4.64 -10.42
CA LEU A 224 2.38 3.44 -10.96
C LEU A 224 1.43 3.77 -12.12
N LEU A 225 0.73 4.89 -12.04
CA LEU A 225 -0.29 5.32 -13.01
C LEU A 225 0.24 6.24 -14.12
N ALA A 226 1.54 6.50 -14.16
CA ALA A 226 2.17 7.28 -15.22
C ALA A 226 1.89 6.70 -16.63
N ASP A 227 2.16 7.46 -17.68
CA ASP A 227 2.09 7.03 -19.07
C ASP A 227 0.71 6.49 -19.52
N GLY A 228 -0.36 7.11 -19.00
CA GLY A 228 -1.74 6.74 -19.33
C GLY A 228 -2.19 5.37 -18.83
N ARG A 229 -1.57 4.89 -17.75
CA ARG A 229 -1.94 3.65 -17.05
C ARG A 229 -3.05 3.85 -16.03
N GLY A 230 -3.40 5.10 -15.72
CA GLY A 230 -4.51 5.50 -14.86
C GLY A 230 -4.81 6.99 -15.02
N ILE A 231 -5.79 7.49 -14.28
CA ILE A 231 -6.19 8.90 -14.23
C ILE A 231 -5.86 9.45 -12.86
N LEU A 232 -5.24 10.64 -12.83
CA LEU A 232 -4.95 11.35 -11.60
C LEU A 232 -5.87 12.56 -11.48
N VAL A 233 -6.54 12.68 -10.32
CA VAL A 233 -7.47 13.77 -9.99
C VAL A 233 -6.97 14.54 -8.76
N PRO A 234 -7.30 15.83 -8.58
CA PRO A 234 -6.85 16.59 -7.42
C PRO A 234 -7.35 16.01 -6.09
N PHE A 235 -6.59 16.23 -5.02
CA PHE A 235 -6.99 15.82 -3.67
C PHE A 235 -8.29 16.52 -3.25
N GLY A 236 -9.25 15.75 -2.73
CA GLY A 236 -10.51 16.26 -2.19
C GLY A 236 -11.48 16.81 -3.24
N ASP A 237 -11.18 16.72 -4.52
CA ASP A 237 -12.01 17.23 -5.60
C ASP A 237 -13.00 16.15 -6.10
N SER A 238 -14.17 16.12 -5.50
CA SER A 238 -15.23 15.18 -5.87
C SER A 238 -15.83 15.49 -7.25
N ALA A 239 -15.90 16.75 -7.66
CA ALA A 239 -16.44 17.15 -8.95
C ALA A 239 -15.58 16.63 -10.10
N THR A 240 -14.26 16.90 -10.06
CA THR A 240 -13.32 16.36 -11.06
C THR A 240 -13.28 14.83 -11.01
N THR A 241 -13.31 14.23 -9.82
CA THR A 241 -13.33 12.77 -9.67
C THR A 241 -14.55 12.16 -10.35
N GLY A 242 -15.74 12.69 -10.10
CA GLY A 242 -16.97 12.23 -10.73
C GLY A 242 -16.98 12.39 -12.24
N ALA A 243 -16.54 13.55 -12.74
CA ALA A 243 -16.47 13.85 -14.17
C ALA A 243 -15.50 12.91 -14.92
N GLU A 244 -14.30 12.66 -14.37
CA GLU A 244 -13.33 11.74 -14.99
C GLU A 244 -13.81 10.28 -14.97
N ILE A 245 -14.49 9.84 -13.90
CA ILE A 245 -15.10 8.50 -13.85
C ILE A 245 -16.21 8.40 -14.90
N ALA A 246 -17.12 9.36 -14.97
CA ALA A 246 -18.19 9.38 -15.95
C ALA A 246 -17.64 9.33 -17.38
N ALA A 247 -16.70 10.22 -17.71
CA ALA A 247 -16.05 10.25 -19.02
C ALA A 247 -15.34 8.93 -19.36
N LEU A 248 -14.67 8.29 -18.38
CA LEU A 248 -14.02 7.01 -18.59
C LEU A 248 -15.02 5.87 -18.82
N LEU A 249 -16.15 5.90 -18.13
CA LEU A 249 -17.21 4.90 -18.30
C LEU A 249 -17.94 5.05 -19.66
N ASP A 250 -17.98 6.25 -20.22
CA ASP A 250 -18.57 6.53 -21.52
C ASP A 250 -17.62 6.22 -22.69
N ASP A 251 -16.31 6.15 -22.46
CA ASP A 251 -15.28 5.85 -23.45
C ASP A 251 -14.72 4.43 -23.30
N GLU A 252 -15.44 3.44 -23.84
CA GLU A 252 -15.03 2.02 -23.79
C GLU A 252 -13.65 1.79 -24.44
N PRO A 253 -13.32 2.36 -25.62
CA PRO A 253 -11.98 2.20 -26.19
C PRO A 253 -10.87 2.70 -25.28
N ARG A 254 -11.03 3.89 -24.66
CA ARG A 254 -10.08 4.46 -23.70
C ARG A 254 -9.95 3.55 -22.46
N ARG A 255 -11.07 3.10 -21.91
CA ARG A 255 -11.13 2.22 -20.74
C ARG A 255 -10.40 0.91 -21.01
N GLN A 256 -10.67 0.24 -22.13
CA GLN A 256 -10.00 -1.00 -22.51
C GLN A 256 -8.50 -0.80 -22.81
N ALA A 257 -8.12 0.31 -23.42
CA ALA A 257 -6.71 0.61 -23.63
C ALA A 257 -5.96 0.79 -22.30
N MET A 258 -6.56 1.48 -21.33
CA MET A 258 -6.01 1.67 -19.99
C MET A 258 -5.87 0.33 -19.25
N ARG A 259 -6.90 -0.52 -19.28
CA ARG A 259 -6.87 -1.86 -18.71
C ARG A 259 -5.68 -2.68 -19.23
N ARG A 260 -5.53 -2.73 -20.55
CA ARG A 260 -4.43 -3.48 -21.18
C ARG A 260 -3.05 -2.92 -20.82
N ARG A 261 -2.90 -1.58 -20.76
CA ARG A 261 -1.63 -0.95 -20.33
C ARG A 261 -1.30 -1.27 -18.88
N ALA A 262 -2.27 -1.18 -17.97
CA ALA A 262 -2.09 -1.52 -16.56
C ALA A 262 -1.68 -2.99 -16.40
N TYR A 263 -2.42 -3.90 -17.03
CA TYR A 263 -2.12 -5.33 -16.98
C TYR A 263 -0.74 -5.66 -17.53
N ALA A 264 -0.40 -5.17 -18.71
CA ALA A 264 0.91 -5.42 -19.34
C ALA A 264 2.06 -4.83 -18.50
N GLY A 265 1.87 -3.60 -17.99
CA GLY A 265 2.87 -2.90 -17.17
C GLY A 265 3.10 -3.53 -15.80
N SER A 266 2.18 -4.35 -15.32
CA SER A 266 2.27 -4.99 -14.00
C SER A 266 2.92 -6.37 -13.99
N ARG A 267 3.18 -7.00 -15.14
CA ARG A 267 3.64 -8.40 -15.17
C ARG A 267 5.00 -8.64 -14.50
N SER A 268 5.84 -7.62 -14.42
CA SER A 268 7.10 -7.67 -13.65
C SER A 268 6.91 -7.57 -12.13
N MET A 269 5.68 -7.36 -11.67
CA MET A 269 5.31 -7.18 -10.26
C MET A 269 4.66 -8.46 -9.66
N THR A 270 4.48 -9.55 -10.41
CA THR A 270 3.93 -10.79 -9.84
C THR A 270 4.76 -11.29 -8.66
N TRP A 271 4.13 -12.00 -7.71
CA TRP A 271 4.83 -12.48 -6.52
C TRP A 271 6.06 -13.32 -6.86
N ASP A 272 6.02 -14.11 -7.93
CA ASP A 272 7.17 -14.90 -8.39
C ASP A 272 8.33 -13.98 -8.83
N ARG A 273 8.04 -12.94 -9.62
CA ARG A 273 9.04 -11.95 -10.04
C ARG A 273 9.57 -11.13 -8.88
N THR A 274 8.70 -10.81 -7.93
CA THR A 274 9.09 -10.14 -6.69
C THR A 274 10.04 -11.02 -5.88
N ALA A 275 9.73 -12.32 -5.72
CA ALA A 275 10.58 -13.27 -5.03
C ALA A 275 11.96 -13.41 -5.71
N GLU A 276 12.02 -13.58 -7.04
CA GLU A 276 13.28 -13.62 -7.80
C GLU A 276 14.16 -12.37 -7.52
N ARG A 277 13.55 -11.18 -7.44
CA ARG A 277 14.30 -9.96 -7.13
C ARG A 277 14.82 -9.94 -5.70
N TYR A 278 14.02 -10.42 -4.74
CA TYR A 278 14.47 -10.56 -3.35
C TYR A 278 15.60 -11.57 -3.22
N ASP A 279 15.55 -12.69 -3.94
CA ASP A 279 16.64 -13.68 -3.95
C ASP A 279 17.95 -13.05 -4.43
N GLY A 280 17.91 -12.24 -5.48
CA GLY A 280 19.06 -11.46 -5.94
C GLY A 280 19.60 -10.50 -4.86
N VAL A 281 18.71 -9.85 -4.09
CA VAL A 281 19.12 -8.99 -2.97
C VAL A 281 19.77 -9.81 -1.84
N PHE A 282 19.21 -10.98 -1.51
CA PHE A 282 19.77 -11.88 -0.50
C PHE A 282 21.16 -12.38 -0.89
N GLU A 283 21.35 -12.79 -2.14
CA GLU A 283 22.66 -13.20 -2.64
C GLU A 283 23.68 -12.03 -2.61
N ALA A 284 23.26 -10.84 -3.06
CA ALA A 284 24.11 -9.66 -3.03
C ALA A 284 24.51 -9.26 -1.60
N ALA A 285 23.62 -9.45 -0.61
CA ALA A 285 23.89 -9.17 0.79
C ALA A 285 24.87 -10.19 1.42
N ARG A 286 24.88 -11.44 0.94
CA ARG A 286 25.80 -12.50 1.40
C ARG A 286 27.21 -12.36 0.89
N ARG A 287 27.42 -11.68 -0.25
CA ARG A 287 28.77 -11.50 -0.81
C ARG A 287 29.60 -10.67 0.17
N PRO A 288 30.84 -11.14 0.53
CA PRO A 288 31.73 -10.36 1.36
C PRO A 288 31.94 -8.98 0.70
N ARG A 289 31.69 -7.91 1.42
CA ARG A 289 32.15 -6.60 0.95
C ARG A 289 33.67 -6.65 0.86
N PRO A 290 34.30 -6.25 -0.28
CA PRO A 290 35.72 -6.05 -0.28
C PRO A 290 36.01 -5.07 0.87
N LEU A 291 36.88 -5.50 1.77
CA LEU A 291 37.34 -4.66 2.89
C LEU A 291 37.89 -3.37 2.27
N GLN A 292 37.15 -2.28 2.37
CA GLN A 292 37.78 -0.97 2.26
C GLN A 292 38.65 -0.87 3.49
N ILE A 293 39.94 -1.18 3.33
CA ILE A 293 40.95 -0.94 4.35
C ILE A 293 41.02 0.57 4.49
N SER A 294 40.20 1.10 5.41
CA SER A 294 40.39 2.44 5.92
C SER A 294 41.74 2.43 6.62
N SER A 295 42.68 3.23 6.17
CA SER A 295 44.02 3.34 6.73
C SER A 295 44.05 3.94 8.16
N ARG A 296 42.91 3.96 8.87
CA ARG A 296 42.80 4.35 10.27
C ARG A 296 42.46 3.12 11.12
N ILE A 297 43.47 2.30 11.40
CA ILE A 297 43.39 1.31 12.46
C ILE A 297 43.37 2.10 13.79
N ARG A 298 42.18 2.21 14.41
CA ARG A 298 42.11 2.58 15.84
C ARG A 298 42.33 1.30 16.64
N PRO A 299 43.18 1.36 17.70
CA PRO A 299 43.32 0.23 18.61
C PRO A 299 41.94 -0.15 19.17
N ILE A 300 41.63 -1.43 19.17
CA ILE A 300 40.44 -1.96 19.85
C ILE A 300 40.72 -1.88 21.34
N ASP A 301 39.95 -1.06 22.05
CA ASP A 301 39.95 -1.04 23.52
C ASP A 301 39.18 -2.32 23.99
N THR A 302 39.93 -3.28 24.53
CA THR A 302 39.43 -4.58 24.99
C THR A 302 38.80 -4.54 26.37
N ALA A 303 38.57 -3.37 26.95
CA ALA A 303 38.00 -3.20 28.31
C ALA A 303 36.46 -3.09 28.28
N HIS A 304 35.75 -4.07 27.84
CA HIS A 304 34.31 -4.15 28.12
C HIS A 304 33.99 -5.46 28.85
N GLY A 305 33.77 -5.32 30.16
CA GLY A 305 33.21 -6.38 30.98
C GLY A 305 31.85 -6.85 30.42
N GLU A 306 31.58 -8.15 30.57
CA GLU A 306 30.33 -8.80 30.19
C GLU A 306 29.12 -8.06 30.77
N ARG A 307 28.32 -7.40 29.94
CA ARG A 307 27.01 -6.89 30.35
C ARG A 307 25.99 -8.02 30.27
N PRO A 308 25.22 -8.25 31.35
CA PRO A 308 24.16 -9.27 31.30
C PRO A 308 23.14 -8.92 30.20
N LEU A 309 22.76 -9.93 29.42
CA LEU A 309 21.75 -9.79 28.38
C LEU A 309 20.40 -9.40 29.00
N PRO A 310 19.72 -8.35 28.55
CA PRO A 310 18.35 -8.09 28.99
C PRO A 310 17.44 -9.21 28.54
N ALA A 311 16.48 -9.59 29.40
CA ALA A 311 15.46 -10.57 29.05
C ALA A 311 14.62 -10.00 27.89
N ILE A 312 14.59 -10.71 26.78
CA ILE A 312 13.72 -10.36 25.63
C ILE A 312 12.40 -11.01 25.88
N THR A 313 11.35 -10.23 26.20
CA THR A 313 9.98 -10.71 26.20
C THR A 313 9.37 -10.37 24.83
N LEU A 314 8.59 -11.30 24.27
CA LEU A 314 7.92 -11.11 22.98
C LEU A 314 6.60 -10.34 23.12
N ASP A 315 6.30 -9.82 24.31
CA ASP A 315 5.02 -9.15 24.60
C ASP A 315 4.79 -7.89 23.74
N HIS A 316 5.87 -7.23 23.31
CA HIS A 316 5.79 -6.09 22.38
C HIS A 316 5.32 -6.49 20.98
N LEU A 317 5.53 -7.75 20.56
CA LEU A 317 5.03 -8.24 19.26
C LEU A 317 3.52 -8.44 19.27
N ARG A 318 2.94 -8.73 20.45
CA ARG A 318 1.48 -8.83 20.64
C ARG A 318 0.79 -7.47 20.63
N ALA A 319 1.54 -6.41 20.87
CA ALA A 319 1.04 -5.03 20.86
C ALA A 319 1.25 -4.33 19.49
N MET A 320 1.98 -4.93 18.55
CA MET A 320 2.10 -4.43 17.19
C MET A 320 0.82 -4.76 16.44
N THR A 321 0.02 -3.75 16.20
CA THR A 321 -1.11 -3.85 15.27
C THR A 321 -0.56 -4.03 13.87
N ASP A 322 -0.81 -5.20 13.30
CA ASP A 322 -0.47 -5.52 11.93
C ASP A 322 -1.38 -4.73 10.99
N ASP A 323 -0.83 -3.68 10.38
CA ASP A 323 -1.54 -2.87 9.37
C ASP A 323 -1.81 -3.65 8.06
N THR A 324 -1.28 -4.87 7.94
CA THR A 324 -1.36 -5.68 6.71
C THR A 324 -2.21 -6.96 6.84
N GLY A 325 -2.63 -7.35 8.04
CA GLY A 325 -3.45 -8.56 8.27
C GLY A 325 -2.73 -9.88 7.97
N LEU A 326 -1.41 -9.86 7.74
CA LEU A 326 -0.65 -11.04 7.29
C LEU A 326 -0.26 -12.02 8.40
N PHE A 327 -0.39 -11.65 9.69
CA PHE A 327 0.09 -12.48 10.80
C PHE A 327 -0.97 -13.32 11.53
N GLN A 328 -2.24 -13.25 11.16
CA GLN A 328 -3.27 -14.05 11.85
C GLN A 328 -3.26 -15.56 11.51
N HIS A 329 -2.56 -15.99 10.47
CA HIS A 329 -2.54 -17.41 10.07
C HIS A 329 -1.32 -18.22 10.53
N ALA A 330 -0.35 -17.61 11.21
CA ALA A 330 0.87 -18.32 11.63
C ALA A 330 0.79 -19.00 13.02
N VAL A 331 -0.29 -18.81 13.78
CA VAL A 331 -0.38 -19.27 15.19
C VAL A 331 -1.22 -20.55 15.37
N HIS A 332 -1.75 -21.15 14.30
CA HIS A 332 -2.58 -22.37 14.43
C HIS A 332 -1.96 -23.63 13.80
N SER A 333 -0.65 -23.69 13.63
CA SER A 333 0.04 -24.91 13.19
C SER A 333 1.38 -25.06 13.92
N VAL A 334 1.34 -25.38 15.20
CA VAL A 334 2.31 -26.21 15.93
C VAL A 334 1.56 -26.91 17.03
#